data_5987095ca384e85e40d793d530f17621
#
_entry.id   5987095ca384e85e40d793d530f17621
#
_cell.length_a   1.000
_cell.length_b   1.000
_cell.length_c   1.000
_cell.angle_alpha   90.00
_cell.angle_beta   90.00
_cell.angle_gamma   90.00
#
_symmetry.space_group_name_H-M   'P 1'
#
loop_
_entity.id
_entity.type
_entity.pdbx_description
1 polymer ?
#
loop_
_entity_poly.entity_id
_entity_poly.type
_entity_poly.pdbx_seq_one_letter_code
_entity_poly.pdbx_strand_id
1 'polypeptide(L)'
;VLAYQQKGIKTIRVDQMPILTGLAREALQTFGMEIVTGAAAPAPRGPEKAAERPGPATGHPVGGGYGSSAFTPDAGGEVVGQKLTAPNLNKPAFRDLICSDKKLVGTFIGTPHPVITEFVGHFGFDFVCIDAEHNAIHLETVQKMLQSLKATPTYGMVRIPTLSYENVAGALDAGADALLIPQIRTMDDIRRLKEYSQYPPIGRRGSGPSRLWDYGDSITQLAAGRDMNRTTNVVVQLETVQAVEHIDEIVQSDFIDMFFIGPGDLSMDMGIFAQFTNPKLTDTIMLLREKTAKAGKRLGIFAGNFEAAKNWYAKGFDMCIVNSELALLSSAVVGELDKLRGALEELK
;
A
#
# COMPACT_ATOMS: atom_id res chain seq x y z
N VAL A 1 23.61 -13.47 13.17
CA VAL A 1 24.72 -13.92 14.02
C VAL A 1 24.87 -15.44 13.93
N LEU A 2 23.83 -16.25 14.25
CA LEU A 2 23.90 -17.72 14.21
C LEU A 2 24.40 -18.30 12.88
N ALA A 3 23.92 -17.79 11.74
CA ALA A 3 24.34 -18.24 10.41
C ALA A 3 25.83 -17.96 10.12
N TYR A 4 26.41 -16.92 10.69
CA TYR A 4 27.83 -16.60 10.57
C TYR A 4 28.67 -17.44 11.53
N GLN A 5 28.15 -17.69 12.73
CA GLN A 5 28.80 -18.56 13.72
C GLN A 5 28.96 -19.99 13.17
N GLN A 6 27.92 -20.57 12.54
CA GLN A 6 27.97 -21.88 11.90
C GLN A 6 29.02 -21.99 10.77
N LYS A 7 29.38 -20.86 10.15
CA LYS A 7 30.44 -20.74 9.13
C LYS A 7 31.81 -20.42 9.72
N GLY A 8 31.96 -20.38 11.04
CA GLY A 8 33.23 -20.07 11.73
C GLY A 8 33.67 -18.61 11.58
N ILE A 9 32.77 -17.70 11.19
CA ILE A 9 33.08 -16.29 10.99
C ILE A 9 33.04 -15.59 12.34
N LYS A 10 34.13 -14.97 12.75
CA LYS A 10 34.25 -14.21 14.01
C LYS A 10 34.10 -12.69 13.83
N THR A 11 34.29 -12.18 12.64
CA THR A 11 34.20 -10.75 12.36
C THR A 11 33.25 -10.49 11.22
N ILE A 12 32.25 -9.65 11.44
CA ILE A 12 31.29 -9.22 10.41
C ILE A 12 31.63 -7.78 10.03
N ARG A 13 31.95 -7.53 8.78
CA ARG A 13 32.19 -6.18 8.26
C ARG A 13 30.92 -5.59 7.66
N VAL A 14 30.66 -4.34 7.98
CA VAL A 14 29.49 -3.59 7.50
C VAL A 14 29.92 -2.15 7.12
N ASP A 15 29.22 -1.55 6.17
CA ASP A 15 29.53 -0.19 5.75
C ASP A 15 29.15 0.85 6.82
N GLN A 16 28.09 0.58 7.57
CA GLN A 16 27.67 1.39 8.72
C GLN A 16 27.30 0.48 9.88
N MET A 17 27.53 0.96 11.11
CA MET A 17 27.19 0.21 12.33
C MET A 17 25.67 0.00 12.40
N PRO A 18 25.16 -1.24 12.35
CA PRO A 18 23.74 -1.52 12.42
C PRO A 18 23.19 -1.26 13.83
N ILE A 19 21.90 -0.92 13.93
CA ILE A 19 21.19 -0.95 15.21
C ILE A 19 20.99 -2.42 15.59
N LEU A 20 21.68 -2.86 16.63
CA LEU A 20 21.61 -4.22 17.12
C LEU A 20 20.49 -4.37 18.14
N THR A 21 19.66 -5.40 17.98
CA THR A 21 18.70 -5.83 19.02
C THR A 21 19.46 -6.37 20.24
N GLY A 22 18.80 -6.39 21.41
CA GLY A 22 19.40 -6.94 22.64
C GLY A 22 19.93 -8.38 22.43
N LEU A 23 19.13 -9.20 21.76
CA LEU A 23 19.48 -10.59 21.44
C LEU A 23 20.67 -10.72 20.49
N ALA A 24 20.76 -9.84 19.51
CA ALA A 24 21.89 -9.82 18.59
C ALA A 24 23.20 -9.45 19.32
N ARG A 25 23.15 -8.53 20.27
CA ARG A 25 24.30 -8.17 21.12
C ARG A 25 24.74 -9.32 22.01
N GLU A 26 23.78 -9.95 22.68
CA GLU A 26 24.03 -11.12 23.53
C GLU A 26 24.63 -12.28 22.73
N ALA A 27 24.09 -12.57 21.53
CA ALA A 27 24.64 -13.61 20.65
C ALA A 27 26.06 -13.27 20.17
N LEU A 28 26.36 -12.02 19.84
CA LEU A 28 27.72 -11.60 19.48
C LEU A 28 28.69 -11.83 20.64
N GLN A 29 28.33 -11.48 21.88
CA GLN A 29 29.13 -11.73 23.08
C GLN A 29 29.31 -13.22 23.34
N THR A 30 28.21 -13.99 23.31
CA THR A 30 28.21 -15.43 23.56
C THR A 30 29.12 -16.20 22.60
N PHE A 31 29.13 -15.80 21.32
CA PHE A 31 29.92 -16.48 20.30
C PHE A 31 31.27 -15.81 20.00
N GLY A 32 31.64 -14.77 20.76
CA GLY A 32 32.90 -14.04 20.58
C GLY A 32 33.04 -13.42 19.18
N MET A 33 31.95 -12.85 18.65
CA MET A 33 31.91 -12.27 17.33
C MET A 33 31.93 -10.73 17.42
N GLU A 34 32.57 -10.09 16.46
CA GLU A 34 32.67 -8.64 16.35
C GLU A 34 32.07 -8.10 15.06
N ILE A 35 31.44 -6.93 15.15
CA ILE A 35 31.04 -6.15 13.98
C ILE A 35 31.99 -4.96 13.84
N VAL A 36 32.60 -4.82 12.67
CA VAL A 36 33.50 -3.71 12.37
C VAL A 36 33.01 -2.93 11.15
N THR A 37 33.16 -1.60 11.19
CA THR A 37 32.91 -0.73 10.03
C THR A 37 34.19 -0.52 9.23
N GLY A 38 34.09 -0.55 7.90
CA GLY A 38 35.20 -0.25 7.01
C GLY A 38 35.05 -0.92 5.63
N ALA A 39 35.59 -0.28 4.60
CA ALA A 39 35.62 -0.83 3.25
C ALA A 39 36.43 -2.12 3.19
N ALA A 40 35.91 -3.15 2.52
CA ALA A 40 36.64 -4.38 2.26
C ALA A 40 37.87 -4.09 1.41
N ALA A 41 39.02 -4.60 1.83
CA ALA A 41 40.20 -4.62 0.97
C ALA A 41 39.90 -5.42 -0.30
N PRO A 42 40.42 -5.02 -1.50
CA PRO A 42 40.15 -5.75 -2.72
C PRO A 42 40.68 -7.17 -2.60
N ALA A 43 39.86 -8.14 -2.98
CA ALA A 43 40.22 -9.56 -2.99
C ALA A 43 41.44 -9.79 -3.94
N PRO A 44 42.39 -10.66 -3.57
CA PRO A 44 43.50 -11.00 -4.44
C PRO A 44 42.98 -11.68 -5.72
N ARG A 45 43.44 -11.22 -6.88
CA ARG A 45 43.10 -11.80 -8.17
C ARG A 45 43.60 -13.24 -8.20
N GLY A 46 42.69 -14.20 -8.31
CA GLY A 46 42.99 -15.58 -8.58
C GLY A 46 43.54 -15.77 -10.01
N PRO A 47 44.25 -16.86 -10.28
CA PRO A 47 44.94 -17.04 -11.57
C PRO A 47 43.94 -17.18 -12.71
N GLU A 48 44.28 -16.54 -13.81
CA GLU A 48 43.59 -16.53 -15.10
C GLU A 48 43.41 -17.97 -15.62
N LYS A 49 42.17 -18.42 -15.77
CA LYS A 49 41.85 -19.70 -16.41
C LYS A 49 41.81 -19.52 -17.93
N ALA A 50 42.59 -20.34 -18.59
CA ALA A 50 42.71 -20.44 -20.05
C ALA A 50 41.34 -20.72 -20.71
N ALA A 51 41.16 -20.15 -21.89
CA ALA A 51 40.01 -20.29 -22.75
C ALA A 51 39.75 -21.75 -23.16
N GLU A 52 38.58 -22.26 -22.82
CA GLU A 52 38.06 -23.53 -23.37
C GLU A 52 37.31 -23.29 -24.69
N ARG A 53 37.57 -24.17 -25.64
CA ARG A 53 37.01 -24.19 -27.00
C ARG A 53 35.52 -24.62 -26.96
N PRO A 54 34.69 -24.18 -27.92
CA PRO A 54 33.29 -24.55 -27.97
C PRO A 54 33.11 -26.01 -28.44
N GLY A 55 32.36 -26.77 -27.67
CA GLY A 55 31.86 -28.09 -28.05
C GLY A 55 30.59 -28.00 -28.92
N PRO A 56 30.22 -29.06 -29.65
CA PRO A 56 29.22 -29.01 -30.69
C PRO A 56 27.78 -28.93 -30.17
N ALA A 57 26.97 -28.13 -30.87
CA ALA A 57 25.57 -27.96 -30.66
C ALA A 57 24.78 -29.25 -30.99
N THR A 58 24.00 -29.74 -30.06
CA THR A 58 22.85 -30.60 -30.34
C THR A 58 21.60 -29.94 -29.80
N GLY A 59 20.78 -29.41 -30.71
CA GLY A 59 19.57 -28.76 -30.36
C GLY A 59 18.36 -29.69 -30.27
N HIS A 60 17.45 -29.34 -29.40
CA HIS A 60 16.00 -29.46 -29.65
C HIS A 60 15.34 -28.30 -28.91
N PRO A 61 14.42 -27.58 -29.56
CA PRO A 61 13.71 -26.49 -28.91
C PRO A 61 12.52 -27.06 -28.14
N VAL A 62 12.53 -26.90 -26.84
CA VAL A 62 11.34 -27.15 -26.03
C VAL A 62 10.90 -25.82 -25.41
N GLY A 63 9.65 -25.47 -25.74
CA GLY A 63 8.80 -24.71 -24.88
C GLY A 63 8.90 -23.21 -24.96
N GLY A 64 7.83 -22.62 -25.51
CA GLY A 64 7.59 -21.20 -25.58
C GLY A 64 7.73 -20.49 -24.26
N GLY A 65 8.79 -19.72 -24.17
CA GLY A 65 8.82 -18.57 -23.30
C GLY A 65 7.82 -17.57 -23.86
N TYR A 66 6.95 -17.03 -23.02
CA TYR A 66 6.26 -15.80 -23.33
C TYR A 66 7.32 -14.72 -23.50
N GLY A 67 7.82 -14.60 -24.71
CA GLY A 67 8.68 -13.50 -25.10
C GLY A 67 7.86 -12.23 -24.94
N SER A 68 8.38 -11.29 -24.17
CA SER A 68 8.03 -9.90 -24.32
C SER A 68 8.30 -9.56 -25.80
N SER A 69 7.25 -9.57 -26.63
CA SER A 69 7.33 -9.00 -27.95
C SER A 69 7.60 -7.50 -27.73
N ALA A 70 8.87 -7.12 -27.79
CA ALA A 70 9.21 -5.75 -28.05
C ALA A 70 8.58 -5.40 -29.39
N PHE A 71 7.41 -4.81 -29.33
CA PHE A 71 6.80 -4.16 -30.47
C PHE A 71 7.69 -2.96 -30.79
N THR A 72 8.47 -3.03 -31.81
CA THR A 72 9.15 -1.87 -32.40
C THR A 72 8.14 -1.21 -33.33
N PRO A 73 7.59 -0.03 -33.00
CA PRO A 73 6.79 0.71 -33.96
C PRO A 73 7.77 1.28 -34.99
N ASP A 74 7.53 0.97 -36.26
CA ASP A 74 8.07 1.78 -37.35
C ASP A 74 7.46 3.19 -37.24
N ALA A 75 8.33 4.18 -37.30
CA ALA A 75 8.06 5.61 -37.36
C ALA A 75 7.57 6.31 -36.09
N GLY A 76 8.48 6.80 -35.28
CA GLY A 76 8.38 8.14 -34.65
C GLY A 76 7.52 8.31 -33.39
N GLY A 77 6.99 7.27 -32.81
CA GLY A 77 6.32 7.34 -31.53
C GLY A 77 7.28 6.94 -30.40
N GLU A 78 7.56 7.87 -29.50
CA GLU A 78 8.29 7.59 -28.28
C GLU A 78 7.49 6.59 -27.43
N VAL A 79 7.88 5.31 -27.43
CA VAL A 79 7.35 4.34 -26.47
C VAL A 79 7.89 4.75 -25.12
N VAL A 80 7.08 5.44 -24.32
CA VAL A 80 7.38 5.66 -22.91
C VAL A 80 7.35 4.29 -22.25
N GLY A 81 8.51 3.64 -22.23
CA GLY A 81 8.70 2.40 -21.48
C GLY A 81 8.38 2.67 -20.02
N GLN A 82 7.33 2.04 -19.49
CA GLN A 82 7.02 2.13 -18.07
C GLN A 82 8.21 1.59 -17.27
N LYS A 83 8.87 2.48 -16.56
CA LYS A 83 9.97 2.11 -15.67
C LYS A 83 9.34 1.51 -14.41
N LEU A 84 9.31 0.18 -14.33
CA LEU A 84 8.91 -0.49 -13.10
C LEU A 84 9.85 -0.06 -11.97
N THR A 85 9.28 0.31 -10.84
CA THR A 85 10.04 0.73 -9.67
C THR A 85 10.63 -0.49 -8.95
N ALA A 86 11.89 -0.37 -8.49
CA ALA A 86 12.54 -1.43 -7.73
C ALA A 86 11.88 -1.61 -6.35
N PRO A 87 11.87 -2.83 -5.80
CA PRO A 87 11.35 -3.08 -4.45
C PRO A 87 12.09 -2.23 -3.42
N ASN A 88 11.35 -1.58 -2.53
CA ASN A 88 11.91 -0.85 -1.40
C ASN A 88 11.63 -1.61 -0.10
N LEU A 89 12.59 -2.44 0.30
CA LEU A 89 12.47 -3.26 1.51
C LEU A 89 12.55 -2.45 2.82
N ASN A 90 13.01 -1.17 2.75
CA ASN A 90 13.18 -0.28 3.89
C ASN A 90 12.24 0.94 3.82
N LYS A 91 11.03 0.75 3.30
CA LYS A 91 10.06 1.85 3.25
C LYS A 91 9.66 2.29 4.67
N PRO A 92 9.46 3.61 4.92
CA PRO A 92 9.02 4.11 6.21
C PRO A 92 7.62 3.56 6.57
N ALA A 93 7.17 3.77 7.80
CA ALA A 93 5.79 3.45 8.15
C ALA A 93 4.82 4.29 7.30
N PHE A 94 3.70 3.70 6.88
CA PHE A 94 2.72 4.44 6.06
C PHE A 94 2.14 5.65 6.77
N ARG A 95 2.09 5.61 8.12
CA ARG A 95 1.69 6.74 8.95
C ARG A 95 2.59 7.96 8.73
N ASP A 96 3.89 7.76 8.55
CA ASP A 96 4.83 8.86 8.31
C ASP A 96 4.49 9.59 6.99
N LEU A 97 4.02 8.83 5.98
CA LEU A 97 3.52 9.43 4.74
C LEU A 97 2.16 10.12 4.94
N ILE A 98 1.24 9.50 5.68
CA ILE A 98 -0.05 10.10 6.01
C ILE A 98 0.14 11.41 6.78
N CYS A 99 1.10 11.49 7.69
CA CYS A 99 1.36 12.70 8.49
C CYS A 99 2.31 13.71 7.82
N SER A 100 2.85 13.41 6.63
CA SER A 100 3.74 14.31 5.88
C SER A 100 2.94 15.27 4.98
N ASP A 101 3.62 16.27 4.41
CA ASP A 101 3.01 17.20 3.44
C ASP A 101 2.84 16.59 2.03
N LYS A 102 3.30 15.34 1.84
CA LYS A 102 3.20 14.66 0.54
C LYS A 102 1.73 14.44 0.15
N LYS A 103 1.39 14.76 -1.08
CA LYS A 103 0.12 14.36 -1.69
C LYS A 103 0.20 12.90 -2.09
N LEU A 104 -0.76 12.08 -1.63
CA LEU A 104 -0.76 10.64 -1.81
C LEU A 104 -1.73 10.23 -2.91
N VAL A 105 -1.29 9.36 -3.80
CA VAL A 105 -2.12 8.80 -4.86
C VAL A 105 -2.18 7.28 -4.76
N GLY A 106 -3.39 6.74 -4.77
CA GLY A 106 -3.66 5.31 -4.80
C GLY A 106 -4.72 4.93 -5.82
N THR A 107 -5.01 3.66 -5.93
CA THR A 107 -6.12 3.10 -6.72
C THR A 107 -6.78 1.96 -5.97
N PHE A 108 -8.07 1.72 -6.24
CA PHE A 108 -8.74 0.52 -5.71
C PHE A 108 -8.29 -0.74 -6.46
N ILE A 109 -8.24 -1.86 -5.74
CA ILE A 109 -8.08 -3.21 -6.30
C ILE A 109 -9.31 -4.03 -5.93
N GLY A 110 -10.12 -4.34 -6.93
CA GLY A 110 -11.32 -5.17 -6.81
C GLY A 110 -11.11 -6.62 -7.25
N THR A 111 -10.10 -6.90 -8.05
CA THR A 111 -9.77 -8.26 -8.50
C THR A 111 -9.13 -9.06 -7.36
N PRO A 112 -9.73 -10.17 -6.90
CA PRO A 112 -9.26 -10.93 -5.73
C PRO A 112 -8.05 -11.83 -6.07
N HIS A 113 -6.96 -11.24 -6.57
CA HIS A 113 -5.80 -12.01 -6.99
C HIS A 113 -4.47 -11.31 -6.73
N PRO A 114 -3.50 -11.98 -6.06
CA PRO A 114 -2.21 -11.38 -5.69
C PRO A 114 -1.38 -10.89 -6.89
N VAL A 115 -1.46 -11.56 -8.05
CA VAL A 115 -0.72 -11.16 -9.26
C VAL A 115 -1.14 -9.76 -9.74
N ILE A 116 -2.44 -9.45 -9.70
CA ILE A 116 -2.92 -8.11 -10.09
C ILE A 116 -2.44 -7.06 -9.08
N THR A 117 -2.49 -7.39 -7.80
CA THR A 117 -2.03 -6.49 -6.74
C THR A 117 -0.54 -6.20 -6.86
N GLU A 118 0.29 -7.23 -7.07
CA GLU A 118 1.72 -7.10 -7.32
C GLU A 118 2.00 -6.25 -8.57
N PHE A 119 1.34 -6.58 -9.68
CA PHE A 119 1.50 -5.87 -10.96
C PHE A 119 1.20 -4.38 -10.81
N VAL A 120 0.05 -4.02 -10.23
CA VAL A 120 -0.32 -2.62 -9.99
C VAL A 120 0.65 -1.95 -9.00
N GLY A 121 1.16 -2.69 -8.02
CA GLY A 121 2.14 -2.22 -7.04
C GLY A 121 3.47 -1.73 -7.66
N HIS A 122 3.77 -2.10 -8.90
CA HIS A 122 4.96 -1.65 -9.61
C HIS A 122 4.78 -0.34 -10.40
N PHE A 123 3.56 0.19 -10.53
CA PHE A 123 3.31 1.39 -11.36
C PHE A 123 3.57 2.73 -10.68
N GLY A 124 4.00 2.74 -9.42
CA GLY A 124 4.38 3.96 -8.72
C GLY A 124 3.23 4.66 -7.99
N PHE A 125 2.12 4.00 -7.75
CA PHE A 125 1.16 4.43 -6.75
C PHE A 125 1.81 4.43 -5.37
N ASP A 126 1.47 5.40 -4.53
CA ASP A 126 1.93 5.39 -3.13
C ASP A 126 1.31 4.20 -2.38
N PHE A 127 0.06 3.88 -2.68
CA PHE A 127 -0.65 2.75 -2.11
C PHE A 127 -1.69 2.17 -3.09
N VAL A 128 -2.08 0.94 -2.86
CA VAL A 128 -3.30 0.35 -3.41
C VAL A 128 -4.29 0.12 -2.27
N CYS A 129 -5.57 0.27 -2.54
CA CYS A 129 -6.65 -0.01 -1.59
C CYS A 129 -7.38 -1.28 -2.02
N ILE A 130 -7.12 -2.39 -1.33
CA ILE A 130 -7.85 -3.65 -1.54
C ILE A 130 -9.27 -3.46 -1.03
N ASP A 131 -10.22 -3.59 -1.92
CA ASP A 131 -11.62 -3.28 -1.64
C ASP A 131 -12.41 -4.54 -1.28
N ALA A 132 -12.47 -4.84 0.00
CA ALA A 132 -13.27 -5.95 0.52
C ALA A 132 -14.73 -5.55 0.88
N GLU A 133 -15.11 -4.28 0.72
CA GLU A 133 -16.50 -3.82 0.94
C GLU A 133 -17.39 -4.16 -0.25
N HIS A 134 -16.98 -3.77 -1.47
CA HIS A 134 -17.80 -3.93 -2.66
C HIS A 134 -17.35 -5.07 -3.59
N ASN A 135 -16.39 -5.89 -3.14
CA ASN A 135 -15.91 -7.05 -3.89
C ASN A 135 -15.85 -8.29 -2.99
N ALA A 136 -16.01 -9.46 -3.59
CA ALA A 136 -15.96 -10.75 -2.87
C ALA A 136 -14.51 -11.13 -2.50
N ILE A 137 -13.88 -10.37 -1.62
CA ILE A 137 -12.51 -10.56 -1.17
C ILE A 137 -12.50 -10.96 0.31
N HIS A 138 -12.23 -12.23 0.59
CA HIS A 138 -12.13 -12.74 1.95
C HIS A 138 -10.75 -12.48 2.56
N LEU A 139 -10.64 -12.52 3.89
CA LEU A 139 -9.44 -12.21 4.65
C LEU A 139 -8.20 -13.01 4.20
N GLU A 140 -8.35 -14.30 3.87
CA GLU A 140 -7.26 -15.11 3.33
C GLU A 140 -6.73 -14.55 2.01
N THR A 141 -7.61 -14.10 1.12
CA THR A 141 -7.23 -13.46 -0.15
C THR A 141 -6.58 -12.10 0.10
N VAL A 142 -7.13 -11.29 1.00
CA VAL A 142 -6.51 -10.03 1.46
C VAL A 142 -5.07 -10.26 1.91
N GLN A 143 -4.82 -11.28 2.74
CA GLN A 143 -3.47 -11.61 3.19
C GLN A 143 -2.53 -11.96 2.03
N LYS A 144 -2.96 -12.77 1.06
CA LYS A 144 -2.17 -13.13 -0.12
C LYS A 144 -1.86 -11.90 -0.99
N MET A 145 -2.84 -11.00 -1.18
CA MET A 145 -2.67 -9.74 -1.90
C MET A 145 -1.68 -8.82 -1.18
N LEU A 146 -1.78 -8.67 0.13
CA LEU A 146 -0.82 -7.91 0.95
C LEU A 146 0.59 -8.52 0.95
N GLN A 147 0.69 -9.86 0.86
CA GLN A 147 1.98 -10.53 0.74
C GLN A 147 2.67 -10.20 -0.59
N SER A 148 1.92 -10.15 -1.69
CA SER A 148 2.48 -9.83 -3.01
C SER A 148 3.04 -8.40 -3.09
N LEU A 149 2.51 -7.45 -2.33
CA LEU A 149 3.03 -6.09 -2.25
C LEU A 149 4.38 -5.96 -1.56
N LYS A 150 4.84 -6.97 -0.82
CA LYS A 150 6.16 -6.93 -0.15
C LYS A 150 7.33 -6.76 -1.12
N ALA A 151 7.18 -7.22 -2.36
CA ALA A 151 8.18 -7.06 -3.42
C ALA A 151 8.08 -5.71 -4.16
N THR A 152 7.14 -4.85 -3.80
CA THR A 152 6.88 -3.57 -4.47
C THR A 152 7.13 -2.39 -3.54
N PRO A 153 7.34 -1.17 -4.07
CA PRO A 153 7.44 0.03 -3.24
C PRO A 153 6.10 0.50 -2.67
N THR A 154 4.99 -0.05 -3.13
CA THR A 154 3.62 0.40 -2.86
C THR A 154 3.10 -0.15 -1.53
N TYR A 155 2.34 0.64 -0.79
CA TYR A 155 1.69 0.22 0.46
C TYR A 155 0.34 -0.44 0.19
N GLY A 156 -0.08 -1.34 1.09
CA GLY A 156 -1.37 -2.02 1.05
C GLY A 156 -2.35 -1.45 2.07
N MET A 157 -3.32 -0.67 1.61
CA MET A 157 -4.51 -0.29 2.37
C MET A 157 -5.60 -1.33 2.15
N VAL A 158 -6.46 -1.56 3.13
CA VAL A 158 -7.64 -2.44 3.00
C VAL A 158 -8.89 -1.68 3.37
N ARG A 159 -9.84 -1.57 2.45
CA ARG A 159 -11.21 -1.15 2.79
C ARG A 159 -11.96 -2.37 3.30
N ILE A 160 -12.29 -2.36 4.59
CA ILE A 160 -12.99 -3.47 5.25
C ILE A 160 -14.49 -3.45 4.93
N PRO A 161 -15.19 -4.60 4.97
CA PRO A 161 -16.62 -4.65 4.65
C PRO A 161 -17.51 -3.84 5.62
N THR A 162 -17.20 -3.90 6.89
CA THR A 162 -17.94 -3.21 7.96
C THR A 162 -17.06 -3.02 9.18
N LEU A 163 -17.41 -2.04 10.04
CA LEU A 163 -16.76 -1.85 11.33
C LEU A 163 -17.14 -2.95 12.31
N SER A 164 -16.38 -4.04 12.31
CA SER A 164 -16.45 -5.11 13.31
C SER A 164 -15.05 -5.44 13.84
N TYR A 165 -14.98 -6.07 15.02
CA TYR A 165 -13.71 -6.47 15.61
C TYR A 165 -12.94 -7.41 14.68
N GLU A 166 -13.64 -8.38 14.09
CA GLU A 166 -13.06 -9.41 13.20
C GLU A 166 -12.45 -8.78 11.95
N ASN A 167 -13.15 -7.84 11.33
CA ASN A 167 -12.67 -7.18 10.12
C ASN A 167 -11.48 -6.26 10.41
N VAL A 168 -11.55 -5.46 11.48
CA VAL A 168 -10.48 -4.55 11.87
C VAL A 168 -9.23 -5.30 12.31
N ALA A 169 -9.35 -6.19 13.30
CA ALA A 169 -8.22 -6.95 13.82
C ALA A 169 -7.66 -7.90 12.76
N GLY A 170 -8.52 -8.60 12.01
CA GLY A 170 -8.10 -9.56 11.00
C GLY A 170 -7.32 -8.91 9.85
N ALA A 171 -7.77 -7.77 9.32
CA ALA A 171 -7.06 -7.09 8.24
C ALA A 171 -5.71 -6.51 8.70
N LEU A 172 -5.62 -5.99 9.93
CA LEU A 172 -4.37 -5.57 10.53
C LEU A 172 -3.42 -6.75 10.76
N ASP A 173 -3.92 -7.90 11.24
CA ASP A 173 -3.13 -9.12 11.45
C ASP A 173 -2.65 -9.74 10.13
N ALA A 174 -3.44 -9.59 9.06
CA ALA A 174 -3.02 -9.93 7.70
C ALA A 174 -1.88 -9.03 7.19
N GLY A 175 -1.57 -7.93 7.88
CA GLY A 175 -0.46 -7.02 7.60
C GLY A 175 -0.83 -5.86 6.69
N ALA A 176 -2.05 -5.33 6.78
CA ALA A 176 -2.41 -4.07 6.14
C ALA A 176 -1.56 -2.91 6.70
N ASP A 177 -1.03 -2.08 5.81
CA ASP A 177 -0.30 -0.86 6.18
C ASP A 177 -1.27 0.24 6.67
N ALA A 178 -2.53 0.20 6.24
CA ALA A 178 -3.64 1.03 6.72
C ALA A 178 -4.99 0.36 6.48
N LEU A 179 -6.02 0.79 7.22
CA LEU A 179 -7.41 0.45 6.94
C LEU A 179 -8.18 1.67 6.45
N LEU A 180 -9.07 1.47 5.49
CA LEU A 180 -10.12 2.41 5.13
C LEU A 180 -11.44 1.89 5.73
N ILE A 181 -12.04 2.68 6.61
CA ILE A 181 -13.20 2.28 7.41
C ILE A 181 -14.46 2.93 6.85
N PRO A 182 -15.36 2.16 6.22
CA PRO A 182 -16.57 2.70 5.63
C PRO A 182 -17.66 2.94 6.68
N GLN A 183 -18.71 3.65 6.29
CA GLN A 183 -19.99 3.78 7.00
C GLN A 183 -19.88 4.32 8.44
N ILE A 184 -18.87 5.12 8.73
CA ILE A 184 -18.75 5.83 10.01
C ILE A 184 -19.83 6.92 10.06
N ARG A 185 -20.51 7.04 11.22
CA ARG A 185 -21.65 7.93 11.42
C ARG A 185 -21.48 8.85 12.61
N THR A 186 -20.93 8.33 13.70
CA THR A 186 -20.88 9.03 14.98
C THR A 186 -19.54 8.84 15.68
N MET A 187 -19.33 9.59 16.74
CA MET A 187 -18.16 9.44 17.62
C MET A 187 -18.11 8.06 18.31
N ASP A 188 -19.25 7.38 18.46
CA ASP A 188 -19.28 6.02 19.01
C ASP A 188 -18.66 4.99 18.05
N ASP A 189 -18.79 5.20 16.74
CA ASP A 189 -18.09 4.39 15.75
C ASP A 189 -16.56 4.60 15.87
N ILE A 190 -16.11 5.83 16.06
CA ILE A 190 -14.69 6.14 16.27
C ILE A 190 -14.16 5.49 17.55
N ARG A 191 -14.94 5.49 18.65
CA ARG A 191 -14.54 4.82 19.90
C ARG A 191 -14.40 3.31 19.70
N ARG A 192 -15.37 2.67 19.02
CA ARG A 192 -15.29 1.24 18.66
C ARG A 192 -14.11 0.94 17.77
N LEU A 193 -13.87 1.77 16.77
CA LEU A 193 -12.70 1.62 15.89
C LEU A 193 -11.38 1.67 16.68
N LYS A 194 -11.23 2.64 17.59
CA LYS A 194 -10.06 2.75 18.48
C LYS A 194 -9.91 1.50 19.34
N GLU A 195 -11.00 1.03 19.92
CA GLU A 195 -11.03 -0.18 20.75
C GLU A 195 -10.59 -1.44 19.98
N TYR A 196 -11.03 -1.61 18.72
CA TYR A 196 -10.78 -2.79 17.91
C TYR A 196 -9.39 -2.80 17.26
N SER A 197 -8.83 -1.63 16.97
CA SER A 197 -7.56 -1.50 16.23
C SER A 197 -6.34 -1.39 17.13
N GLN A 198 -6.51 -0.95 18.39
CA GLN A 198 -5.41 -0.69 19.30
C GLN A 198 -5.25 -1.80 20.35
N TYR A 199 -3.99 -2.07 20.73
CA TYR A 199 -3.67 -2.99 21.81
C TYR A 199 -3.86 -2.33 23.19
N PRO A 200 -4.05 -3.11 24.26
CA PRO A 200 -4.08 -2.60 25.63
C PRO A 200 -2.83 -1.75 25.96
N PRO A 201 -2.95 -0.72 26.79
CA PRO A 201 -4.15 -0.28 27.52
C PRO A 201 -5.06 0.67 26.73
N ILE A 202 -4.77 1.00 25.48
CA ILE A 202 -5.50 1.97 24.66
C ILE A 202 -6.79 1.36 24.09
N GLY A 203 -6.72 0.12 23.64
CA GLY A 203 -7.82 -0.65 23.07
C GLY A 203 -7.87 -2.05 23.65
N ARG A 204 -8.53 -2.95 22.93
CA ARG A 204 -8.70 -4.37 23.32
C ARG A 204 -8.33 -5.36 22.23
N ARG A 205 -7.58 -4.94 21.22
CA ARG A 205 -7.11 -5.85 20.18
C ARG A 205 -6.31 -6.99 20.81
N GLY A 206 -6.65 -8.23 20.45
CA GLY A 206 -5.90 -9.43 20.85
C GLY A 206 -4.55 -9.49 20.16
N SER A 207 -3.56 -10.10 20.82
CA SER A 207 -2.25 -10.38 20.22
C SER A 207 -2.11 -11.87 19.94
N GLY A 208 -1.52 -12.21 18.78
CA GLY A 208 -1.22 -13.57 18.38
C GLY A 208 0.03 -13.59 17.49
N PRO A 209 0.66 -14.75 17.27
CA PRO A 209 1.82 -14.88 16.39
C PRO A 209 1.41 -14.76 14.91
N SER A 210 0.78 -13.63 14.58
CA SER A 210 0.32 -13.31 13.23
C SER A 210 1.46 -12.80 12.36
N ARG A 211 1.18 -12.56 11.08
CA ARG A 211 2.11 -11.96 10.12
C ARG A 211 2.62 -10.60 10.58
N LEU A 212 1.78 -9.79 11.22
CA LEU A 212 2.16 -8.50 11.77
C LEU A 212 3.28 -8.61 12.82
N TRP A 213 3.36 -9.74 13.51
CA TRP A 213 4.36 -10.06 14.53
C TRP A 213 5.51 -10.93 14.02
N ASP A 214 5.75 -10.94 12.71
CA ASP A 214 6.74 -11.80 12.07
C ASP A 214 6.63 -13.27 12.52
N TYR A 215 5.37 -13.76 12.64
CA TYR A 215 5.00 -15.11 13.07
C TYR A 215 5.53 -15.49 14.45
N GLY A 216 5.68 -14.53 15.34
CA GLY A 216 6.10 -14.75 16.73
C GLY A 216 7.60 -14.54 16.99
N ASP A 217 8.36 -14.09 16.00
CA ASP A 217 9.78 -13.79 16.14
C ASP A 217 10.05 -12.48 16.93
N SER A 218 9.00 -11.68 17.16
CA SER A 218 9.09 -10.42 17.92
C SER A 218 9.05 -10.65 19.42
N ILE A 219 10.11 -10.31 20.09
CA ILE A 219 10.55 -10.82 21.41
C ILE A 219 9.83 -10.24 22.62
N THR A 220 9.17 -9.13 22.51
CA THR A 220 8.40 -8.56 23.61
C THR A 220 7.07 -8.05 23.12
N GLN A 221 6.10 -8.95 23.03
CA GLN A 221 4.74 -8.67 22.53
C GLN A 221 4.14 -7.38 23.15
N LEU A 222 4.40 -7.10 24.42
CA LEU A 222 3.86 -5.89 25.06
C LEU A 222 4.55 -4.60 24.58
N ALA A 223 5.87 -4.60 24.43
CA ALA A 223 6.61 -3.44 23.93
C ALA A 223 6.33 -3.23 22.43
N ALA A 224 6.29 -4.33 21.65
CA ALA A 224 5.90 -4.31 20.26
C ALA A 224 4.44 -3.84 20.09
N GLY A 225 3.50 -4.26 20.96
CA GLY A 225 2.11 -3.79 20.92
C GLY A 225 1.98 -2.27 21.07
N ARG A 226 2.81 -1.64 21.90
CA ARG A 226 2.85 -0.17 22.02
C ARG A 226 3.39 0.49 20.74
N ASP A 227 4.43 -0.07 20.15
CA ASP A 227 4.98 0.42 18.89
C ASP A 227 4.00 0.21 17.74
N MET A 228 3.31 -0.92 17.70
CA MET A 228 2.24 -1.18 16.72
C MET A 228 1.06 -0.22 16.87
N ASN A 229 0.70 0.19 18.10
CA ASN A 229 -0.31 1.22 18.31
C ASN A 229 0.08 2.56 17.67
N ARG A 230 1.36 2.91 17.68
CA ARG A 230 1.85 4.13 17.00
C ARG A 230 1.89 4.03 15.50
N THR A 231 2.04 2.82 14.96
CA THR A 231 2.12 2.57 13.52
C THR A 231 0.79 2.11 12.90
N THR A 232 -0.21 1.78 13.73
CA THR A 232 -1.55 1.41 13.25
C THR A 232 -2.22 2.61 12.59
N ASN A 233 -2.55 2.48 11.31
CA ASN A 233 -3.20 3.54 10.53
C ASN A 233 -4.64 3.17 10.23
N VAL A 234 -5.53 4.09 10.54
CA VAL A 234 -6.94 4.01 10.16
C VAL A 234 -7.35 5.31 9.48
N VAL A 235 -7.93 5.18 8.31
CA VAL A 235 -8.52 6.26 7.54
C VAL A 235 -10.03 6.11 7.62
N VAL A 236 -10.72 7.14 8.05
CA VAL A 236 -12.18 7.10 8.27
C VAL A 236 -12.89 7.65 7.06
N GLN A 237 -13.81 6.87 6.49
CA GLN A 237 -14.59 7.28 5.33
C GLN A 237 -15.82 8.10 5.77
N LEU A 238 -15.91 9.33 5.28
CA LEU A 238 -17.01 10.27 5.50
C LEU A 238 -17.93 10.21 4.28
N GLU A 239 -19.01 9.46 4.40
CA GLU A 239 -19.89 9.15 3.26
C GLU A 239 -21.36 9.04 3.64
N THR A 240 -21.71 9.48 4.85
CA THR A 240 -23.09 9.49 5.34
C THR A 240 -23.49 10.90 5.77
N VAL A 241 -24.76 11.26 5.61
CA VAL A 241 -25.32 12.53 6.10
C VAL A 241 -25.12 12.66 7.60
N GLN A 242 -25.27 11.55 8.33
CA GLN A 242 -25.08 11.54 9.78
C GLN A 242 -23.63 11.86 10.16
N ALA A 243 -22.62 11.37 9.42
CA ALA A 243 -21.22 11.74 9.67
C ALA A 243 -20.98 13.24 9.41
N VAL A 244 -21.66 13.83 8.41
CA VAL A 244 -21.59 15.27 8.13
C VAL A 244 -22.20 16.08 9.28
N GLU A 245 -23.31 15.63 9.83
CA GLU A 245 -23.98 16.27 10.98
C GLU A 245 -23.12 16.23 12.26
N HIS A 246 -22.35 15.15 12.45
CA HIS A 246 -21.48 14.97 13.62
C HIS A 246 -20.00 15.32 13.34
N ILE A 247 -19.70 15.97 12.22
CA ILE A 247 -18.31 16.20 11.82
C ILE A 247 -17.49 16.98 12.85
N ASP A 248 -18.09 17.95 13.53
CA ASP A 248 -17.41 18.78 14.53
C ASP A 248 -16.91 17.97 15.75
N GLU A 249 -17.59 16.87 16.08
CA GLU A 249 -17.17 15.91 17.12
C GLU A 249 -16.14 14.91 16.56
N ILE A 250 -16.41 14.36 15.40
CA ILE A 250 -15.59 13.30 14.77
C ILE A 250 -14.17 13.80 14.50
N VAL A 251 -13.98 15.03 14.03
CA VAL A 251 -12.65 15.58 13.73
C VAL A 251 -11.80 15.85 14.98
N GLN A 252 -12.41 15.91 16.18
CA GLN A 252 -11.67 16.09 17.44
C GLN A 252 -10.99 14.80 17.91
N SER A 253 -11.20 13.67 17.27
CA SER A 253 -10.53 12.43 17.65
C SER A 253 -9.01 12.57 17.54
N ASP A 254 -8.31 12.31 18.63
CA ASP A 254 -6.84 12.26 18.72
C ASP A 254 -6.25 11.03 18.00
N PHE A 255 -7.09 10.06 17.71
CA PHE A 255 -6.74 8.77 17.15
C PHE A 255 -6.69 8.78 15.60
N ILE A 256 -7.48 9.62 14.95
CA ILE A 256 -7.58 9.67 13.48
C ILE A 256 -6.69 10.78 12.93
N ASP A 257 -5.76 10.44 12.05
CA ASP A 257 -4.88 11.39 11.36
C ASP A 257 -5.46 11.83 10.01
N MET A 258 -6.23 10.96 9.35
CA MET A 258 -6.78 11.20 8.02
C MET A 258 -8.22 10.71 7.89
N PHE A 259 -9.02 11.52 7.21
CA PHE A 259 -10.35 11.19 6.74
C PHE A 259 -10.37 10.99 5.23
N PHE A 260 -11.40 10.37 4.71
CA PHE A 260 -11.58 10.12 3.29
C PHE A 260 -13.04 10.31 2.89
N ILE A 261 -13.31 10.94 1.76
CA ILE A 261 -14.67 11.14 1.27
C ILE A 261 -14.99 10.09 0.19
N GLY A 262 -16.10 9.35 0.38
CA GLY A 262 -16.76 8.54 -0.63
C GLY A 262 -17.89 9.33 -1.30
N PRO A 263 -17.65 10.07 -2.40
CA PRO A 263 -18.69 10.94 -2.97
C PRO A 263 -19.86 10.17 -3.57
N GLY A 264 -19.66 8.90 -3.95
CA GLY A 264 -20.72 8.01 -4.42
C GLY A 264 -21.78 7.77 -3.34
N ASP A 265 -21.34 7.18 -2.23
CA ASP A 265 -22.23 6.84 -1.11
C ASP A 265 -22.77 8.08 -0.42
N LEU A 266 -21.95 9.13 -0.25
CA LEU A 266 -22.43 10.41 0.27
C LEU A 266 -23.56 10.97 -0.59
N SER A 267 -23.42 10.97 -1.92
CA SER A 267 -24.47 11.45 -2.82
C SER A 267 -25.75 10.58 -2.75
N MET A 268 -25.56 9.29 -2.54
CA MET A 268 -26.68 8.32 -2.36
C MET A 268 -27.44 8.63 -1.07
N ASP A 269 -26.73 8.77 0.05
CA ASP A 269 -27.33 9.06 1.37
C ASP A 269 -27.98 10.45 1.41
N MET A 270 -27.46 11.42 0.63
CA MET A 270 -28.07 12.73 0.44
C MET A 270 -29.30 12.75 -0.48
N GLY A 271 -29.68 11.61 -1.08
CA GLY A 271 -30.82 11.50 -2.02
C GLY A 271 -30.57 12.12 -3.40
N ILE A 272 -29.30 12.28 -3.81
CA ILE A 272 -28.86 12.86 -5.09
C ILE A 272 -27.82 11.97 -5.77
N PHE A 273 -28.05 10.66 -5.75
CA PHE A 273 -27.08 9.66 -6.24
C PHE A 273 -26.51 10.01 -7.61
N ALA A 274 -25.18 9.89 -7.74
CA ALA A 274 -24.38 10.14 -8.93
C ALA A 274 -24.46 11.57 -9.53
N GLN A 275 -25.04 12.52 -8.82
CA GLN A 275 -25.05 13.94 -9.24
C GLN A 275 -23.78 14.65 -8.72
N PHE A 276 -22.62 14.25 -9.22
CA PHE A 276 -21.31 14.70 -8.71
C PHE A 276 -21.04 16.20 -8.88
N THR A 277 -21.79 16.90 -9.73
CA THR A 277 -21.73 18.37 -9.91
C THR A 277 -22.82 19.11 -9.15
N ASN A 278 -23.68 18.40 -8.42
CA ASN A 278 -24.76 19.03 -7.64
C ASN A 278 -24.15 19.91 -6.54
N PRO A 279 -24.55 21.21 -6.45
CA PRO A 279 -24.03 22.11 -5.43
C PRO A 279 -24.16 21.56 -4.00
N LYS A 280 -25.27 20.89 -3.68
CA LYS A 280 -25.47 20.30 -2.36
C LYS A 280 -24.33 19.32 -1.99
N LEU A 281 -23.86 18.50 -2.93
CA LEU A 281 -22.74 17.57 -2.71
C LEU A 281 -21.40 18.32 -2.66
N THR A 282 -21.15 19.20 -3.64
CA THR A 282 -19.86 19.90 -3.72
C THR A 282 -19.63 20.82 -2.53
N ASP A 283 -20.66 21.51 -2.05
CA ASP A 283 -20.59 22.38 -0.89
C ASP A 283 -20.37 21.55 0.40
N THR A 284 -21.03 20.39 0.52
CA THR A 284 -20.78 19.46 1.64
C THR A 284 -19.34 18.95 1.62
N ILE A 285 -18.80 18.55 0.47
CA ILE A 285 -17.40 18.12 0.34
C ILE A 285 -16.44 19.25 0.78
N MET A 286 -16.71 20.49 0.39
CA MET A 286 -15.88 21.62 0.78
C MET A 286 -16.04 22.00 2.26
N LEU A 287 -17.23 21.84 2.84
CA LEU A 287 -17.44 21.97 4.28
C LEU A 287 -16.60 20.95 5.06
N LEU A 288 -16.63 19.67 4.65
CA LEU A 288 -15.80 18.62 5.26
C LEU A 288 -14.31 18.95 5.15
N ARG A 289 -13.87 19.48 4.00
CA ARG A 289 -12.48 19.94 3.81
C ARG A 289 -12.08 21.05 4.77
N GLU A 290 -12.97 22.04 4.98
CA GLU A 290 -12.74 23.13 5.92
C GLU A 290 -12.65 22.62 7.37
N LYS A 291 -13.61 21.77 7.79
CA LYS A 291 -13.69 21.24 9.15
C LYS A 291 -12.47 20.38 9.51
N THR A 292 -12.06 19.48 8.60
CA THR A 292 -10.88 18.63 8.80
C THR A 292 -9.61 19.47 8.85
N ALA A 293 -9.46 20.48 7.99
CA ALA A 293 -8.30 21.37 8.02
C ALA A 293 -8.20 22.18 9.31
N LYS A 294 -9.32 22.74 9.81
CA LYS A 294 -9.35 23.46 11.09
C LYS A 294 -8.94 22.59 12.28
N ALA A 295 -9.24 21.29 12.22
CA ALA A 295 -8.84 20.32 13.23
C ALA A 295 -7.40 19.79 13.04
N GLY A 296 -6.64 20.29 12.06
CA GLY A 296 -5.29 19.80 11.74
C GLY A 296 -5.27 18.39 11.15
N LYS A 297 -6.39 17.93 10.61
CA LYS A 297 -6.54 16.58 10.01
C LYS A 297 -6.40 16.64 8.51
N ARG A 298 -5.87 15.56 7.94
CA ARG A 298 -5.76 15.41 6.49
C ARG A 298 -7.02 14.80 5.90
N LEU A 299 -7.28 15.09 4.63
CA LEU A 299 -8.48 14.63 3.94
C LEU A 299 -8.16 14.08 2.56
N GLY A 300 -8.61 12.85 2.31
CA GLY A 300 -8.62 12.21 1.01
C GLY A 300 -10.00 12.21 0.35
N ILE A 301 -10.03 11.84 -0.93
CA ILE A 301 -11.27 11.71 -1.70
C ILE A 301 -11.11 10.70 -2.83
N PHE A 302 -12.20 10.00 -3.19
CA PHE A 302 -12.24 9.24 -4.44
C PHE A 302 -12.33 10.17 -5.65
N ALA A 303 -11.55 9.87 -6.68
CA ALA A 303 -11.55 10.59 -7.95
C ALA A 303 -11.76 9.62 -9.11
N GLY A 304 -12.75 9.89 -9.95
CA GLY A 304 -13.09 9.02 -11.09
C GLY A 304 -12.03 8.97 -12.20
N ASN A 305 -11.06 9.90 -12.20
CA ASN A 305 -9.94 9.94 -13.14
C ASN A 305 -8.83 10.87 -12.62
N PHE A 306 -7.68 10.89 -13.31
CA PHE A 306 -6.51 11.69 -12.90
C PHE A 306 -6.75 13.21 -12.99
N GLU A 307 -7.56 13.70 -13.93
CA GLU A 307 -7.89 15.14 -13.99
C GLU A 307 -8.76 15.56 -12.81
N ALA A 308 -9.73 14.73 -12.43
CA ALA A 308 -10.50 14.99 -11.21
C ALA A 308 -9.61 14.99 -9.97
N ALA A 309 -8.65 14.06 -9.86
CA ALA A 309 -7.69 14.03 -8.77
C ALA A 309 -6.85 15.31 -8.71
N LYS A 310 -6.32 15.77 -9.84
CA LYS A 310 -5.58 17.03 -9.95
C LYS A 310 -6.40 18.22 -9.43
N ASN A 311 -7.70 18.28 -9.80
CA ASN A 311 -8.60 19.32 -9.35
C ASN A 311 -8.84 19.25 -7.82
N TRP A 312 -8.92 18.05 -7.23
CA TRP A 312 -9.04 17.89 -5.79
C TRP A 312 -7.77 18.30 -5.06
N TYR A 313 -6.58 17.94 -5.56
CA TYR A 313 -5.31 18.41 -4.98
C TYR A 313 -5.21 19.95 -5.03
N ALA A 314 -5.66 20.60 -6.11
CA ALA A 314 -5.69 22.05 -6.21
C ALA A 314 -6.63 22.69 -5.17
N LYS A 315 -7.69 21.99 -4.75
CA LYS A 315 -8.60 22.39 -3.67
C LYS A 315 -8.08 22.05 -2.26
N GLY A 316 -6.86 21.54 -2.16
CA GLY A 316 -6.17 21.28 -0.89
C GLY A 316 -6.40 19.88 -0.31
N PHE A 317 -6.94 18.93 -1.06
CA PHE A 317 -6.99 17.53 -0.61
C PHE A 317 -5.58 16.92 -0.55
N ASP A 318 -5.41 15.91 0.29
CA ASP A 318 -4.10 15.36 0.64
C ASP A 318 -3.88 13.96 0.05
N MET A 319 -4.96 13.26 -0.29
CA MET A 319 -4.95 11.92 -0.85
C MET A 319 -6.05 11.79 -1.90
N CYS A 320 -5.75 11.12 -3.01
CA CYS A 320 -6.78 10.64 -3.93
C CYS A 320 -6.64 9.13 -4.15
N ILE A 321 -7.78 8.42 -4.07
CA ILE A 321 -7.89 7.10 -4.68
C ILE A 321 -8.48 7.32 -6.06
N VAL A 322 -7.69 6.99 -7.10
CA VAL A 322 -8.08 7.27 -8.48
C VAL A 322 -8.54 5.99 -9.14
N ASN A 323 -9.85 5.92 -9.39
CA ASN A 323 -10.46 4.82 -10.13
C ASN A 323 -10.20 3.43 -9.49
N SER A 324 -10.31 2.38 -10.27
CA SER A 324 -9.89 1.01 -9.93
C SER A 324 -9.05 0.42 -11.05
N GLU A 325 -8.31 -0.65 -10.76
CA GLU A 325 -7.49 -1.36 -11.74
C GLU A 325 -8.31 -1.84 -12.94
N LEU A 326 -9.53 -2.32 -12.72
CA LEU A 326 -10.41 -2.78 -13.78
C LEU A 326 -10.86 -1.64 -14.70
N ALA A 327 -11.17 -0.48 -14.13
CA ALA A 327 -11.58 0.67 -14.92
C ALA A 327 -10.39 1.29 -15.68
N LEU A 328 -9.19 1.29 -15.09
CA LEU A 328 -7.97 1.70 -15.77
C LEU A 328 -7.67 0.75 -16.94
N LEU A 329 -7.76 -0.57 -16.73
CA LEU A 329 -7.59 -1.59 -17.77
C LEU A 329 -8.63 -1.43 -18.88
N SER A 330 -9.91 -1.27 -18.50
CA SER A 330 -11.01 -1.05 -19.47
C SER A 330 -10.75 0.17 -20.34
N SER A 331 -10.36 1.30 -19.73
CA SER A 331 -10.06 2.53 -20.48
C SER A 331 -8.91 2.34 -21.46
N ALA A 332 -7.85 1.64 -21.06
CA ALA A 332 -6.71 1.36 -21.93
C ALA A 332 -7.12 0.47 -23.11
N VAL A 333 -7.83 -0.63 -22.86
CA VAL A 333 -8.26 -1.56 -23.90
C VAL A 333 -9.22 -0.89 -24.89
N VAL A 334 -10.22 -0.17 -24.41
CA VAL A 334 -11.17 0.54 -25.27
C VAL A 334 -10.44 1.57 -26.14
N GLY A 335 -9.55 2.37 -25.52
CA GLY A 335 -8.79 3.39 -26.25
C GLY A 335 -7.92 2.82 -27.39
N GLU A 336 -7.26 1.67 -27.16
CA GLU A 336 -6.46 1.02 -28.21
C GLU A 336 -7.32 0.36 -29.30
N LEU A 337 -8.45 -0.27 -28.94
CA LEU A 337 -9.38 -0.84 -29.91
C LEU A 337 -10.02 0.23 -30.81
N ASP A 338 -10.36 1.38 -30.24
CA ASP A 338 -10.97 2.48 -31.03
C ASP A 338 -9.97 3.06 -32.03
N LYS A 339 -8.71 3.24 -31.64
CA LYS A 339 -7.63 3.63 -32.55
C LYS A 339 -7.47 2.63 -33.71
N LEU A 340 -7.41 1.34 -33.38
CA LEU A 340 -7.28 0.29 -34.40
C LEU A 340 -8.48 0.27 -35.37
N ARG A 341 -9.71 0.36 -34.84
CA ARG A 341 -10.92 0.40 -35.64
C ARG A 341 -10.95 1.60 -36.59
N GLY A 342 -10.57 2.80 -36.08
CA GLY A 342 -10.44 4.00 -36.92
C GLY A 342 -9.45 3.80 -38.06
N ALA A 343 -8.24 3.28 -37.74
CA ALA A 343 -7.25 2.98 -38.78
C ALA A 343 -7.71 1.97 -39.82
N LEU A 344 -8.49 0.95 -39.42
CA LEU A 344 -9.06 -0.05 -40.39
C LEU A 344 -10.16 0.53 -41.27
N GLU A 345 -10.88 1.56 -40.82
CA GLU A 345 -11.86 2.26 -41.68
C GLU A 345 -11.17 3.11 -42.73
N GLU A 346 -10.03 3.70 -42.45
CA GLU A 346 -9.22 4.46 -43.42
C GLU A 346 -8.58 3.58 -44.52
N LEU A 347 -8.47 2.28 -44.29
CA LEU A 347 -7.93 1.31 -45.25
C LEU A 347 -8.98 0.78 -46.26
N LYS A 348 -10.27 1.15 -46.11
CA LYS A 348 -11.35 0.80 -47.03
C LYS A 348 -11.50 1.82 -48.16
#